data_7f706f64d13be487040ce8db99189c3b
#
_entry.id   7f706f64d13be487040ce8db99189c3b
#
_cell.length_a   1.000
_cell.length_b   1.000
_cell.length_c   1.000
_cell.angle_alpha   90.00
_cell.angle_beta   90.00
_cell.angle_gamma   90.00
#
_symmetry.space_group_name_H-M   'P 1'
#
loop_
_entity.id
_entity.type
_entity.pdbx_description
1 polymer ?
#
loop_
_entity_poly.entity_id
_entity_poly.type
_entity_poly.pdbx_seq_one_letter_code
_entity_poly.pdbx_strand_id
1 'polypeptide(L)'
;IEDKISETFFLFNREESFRNFVFDYKVHSIIICSVLSILAGGIINRFYDKEKDQLTQPFRSRLQNFLKEKYFLTAYVILNLFSLGLAIFVSHRVFIFFLIYQFLMWFYSHKLSKIIVLNNFTFVSLTLYPFFGMLIYYQTFSLKILFLAIFLFLMLFIIDVTKDTLTKNADKMFGYDTLANRLGFQNTRSILLVLLIITLAISVI
;
A
#
# COMPACT_ATOMS: atom_id res chain seq x y z
N ILE A 1 -0.61 0.13 34.04
CA ILE A 1 0.20 0.43 32.83
C ILE A 1 0.43 -0.86 32.03
N GLU A 2 0.69 -2.00 32.68
CA GLU A 2 0.83 -3.32 32.03
C GLU A 2 -0.48 -3.79 31.37
N ASP A 3 -1.63 -3.54 31.97
CA ASP A 3 -2.92 -3.91 31.38
C ASP A 3 -3.24 -3.19 30.07
N LYS A 4 -2.87 -1.91 29.93
CA LYS A 4 -3.04 -1.17 28.68
C LYS A 4 -2.11 -1.66 27.55
N ILE A 5 -0.94 -2.19 27.88
CA ILE A 5 0.01 -2.73 26.90
C ILE A 5 -0.50 -4.09 26.35
N SER A 6 -1.17 -4.89 27.21
CA SER A 6 -1.77 -6.16 26.76
C SER A 6 -3.00 -5.96 25.88
N GLU A 7 -3.71 -4.84 26.05
CA GLU A 7 -4.85 -4.46 25.20
C GLU A 7 -4.43 -4.00 23.80
N THR A 8 -3.17 -3.56 23.62
CA THR A 8 -2.63 -3.16 22.32
C THR A 8 -2.34 -4.37 21.39
N PHE A 9 -2.19 -5.56 21.93
CA PHE A 9 -2.12 -6.81 21.18
C PHE A 9 -3.43 -7.60 21.24
N PHE A 10 -4.54 -6.90 21.16
CA PHE A 10 -5.88 -7.40 21.39
C PHE A 10 -6.29 -8.57 20.48
N LEU A 11 -5.67 -8.75 19.34
CA LEU A 11 -5.94 -9.87 18.44
C LEU A 11 -5.44 -11.21 18.99
N PHE A 12 -4.51 -11.22 19.94
CA PHE A 12 -3.82 -12.46 20.33
C PHE A 12 -3.91 -12.81 21.81
N ASN A 13 -4.34 -11.90 22.71
CA ASN A 13 -4.16 -12.12 24.13
C ASN A 13 -5.42 -12.18 25.01
N ARG A 14 -6.63 -11.90 24.49
CA ARG A 14 -7.88 -12.05 25.29
C ARG A 14 -9.05 -12.48 24.40
N GLU A 15 -9.79 -13.50 24.82
CA GLU A 15 -11.03 -13.95 24.18
C GLU A 15 -12.07 -12.83 24.04
N GLU A 16 -12.18 -11.94 25.01
CA GLU A 16 -13.08 -10.77 24.96
C GLU A 16 -12.68 -9.76 23.87
N SER A 17 -11.39 -9.49 23.70
CA SER A 17 -10.89 -8.58 22.66
C SER A 17 -11.11 -9.16 21.27
N PHE A 18 -10.88 -10.45 21.10
CA PHE A 18 -11.14 -11.17 19.86
C PHE A 18 -12.63 -11.19 19.53
N ARG A 19 -13.49 -11.48 20.50
CA ARG A 19 -14.95 -11.46 20.34
C ARG A 19 -15.44 -10.07 19.94
N ASN A 20 -14.97 -9.02 20.60
CA ASN A 20 -15.35 -7.64 20.28
C ASN A 20 -14.91 -7.26 18.85
N PHE A 21 -13.71 -7.68 18.43
CA PHE A 21 -13.25 -7.49 17.05
C PHE A 21 -14.14 -8.21 16.04
N VAL A 22 -14.46 -9.49 16.28
CA VAL A 22 -15.28 -10.30 15.35
C VAL A 22 -16.69 -9.72 15.19
N PHE A 23 -17.27 -9.11 16.23
CA PHE A 23 -18.61 -8.53 16.18
C PHE A 23 -18.63 -7.01 15.90
N ASP A 24 -17.46 -6.35 15.73
CA ASP A 24 -17.41 -4.93 15.38
C ASP A 24 -17.61 -4.73 13.87
N TYR A 25 -18.87 -4.44 13.49
CA TYR A 25 -19.23 -4.17 12.10
C TYR A 25 -18.47 -2.97 11.49
N LYS A 26 -18.06 -1.99 12.33
CA LYS A 26 -17.29 -0.83 11.84
C LYS A 26 -15.91 -1.24 11.37
N VAL A 27 -15.25 -2.12 12.12
CA VAL A 27 -13.94 -2.66 11.74
C VAL A 27 -14.05 -3.46 10.44
N HIS A 28 -15.06 -4.33 10.31
CA HIS A 28 -15.28 -5.08 9.06
C HIS A 28 -15.54 -4.15 7.88
N SER A 29 -16.32 -3.08 8.10
CA SER A 29 -16.56 -2.06 7.07
C SER A 29 -15.25 -1.36 6.66
N ILE A 30 -14.38 -0.98 7.61
CA ILE A 30 -13.07 -0.38 7.33
C ILE A 30 -12.19 -1.34 6.53
N ILE A 31 -12.16 -2.62 6.90
CA ILE A 31 -11.40 -3.65 6.16
C ILE A 31 -11.93 -3.77 4.72
N ILE A 32 -13.24 -3.84 4.54
CA ILE A 32 -13.86 -3.91 3.21
C ILE A 32 -13.55 -2.65 2.39
N CYS A 33 -13.67 -1.45 2.97
CA CYS A 33 -13.30 -0.20 2.33
C CYS A 33 -11.82 -0.20 1.89
N SER A 34 -10.93 -0.73 2.75
CA SER A 34 -9.49 -0.85 2.44
C SER A 34 -9.26 -1.77 1.24
N VAL A 35 -9.87 -2.96 1.25
CA VAL A 35 -9.76 -3.94 0.15
C VAL A 35 -10.28 -3.35 -1.15
N LEU A 36 -11.45 -2.72 -1.14
CA LEU A 36 -12.05 -2.09 -2.32
C LEU A 36 -11.16 -0.97 -2.87
N SER A 37 -10.62 -0.11 -2.01
CA SER A 37 -9.73 0.98 -2.40
C SER A 37 -8.40 0.47 -2.96
N ILE A 38 -7.82 -0.59 -2.37
CA ILE A 38 -6.59 -1.23 -2.89
C ILE A 38 -6.85 -1.85 -4.28
N LEU A 39 -7.98 -2.55 -4.45
CA LEU A 39 -8.36 -3.10 -5.76
C LEU A 39 -8.54 -2.00 -6.81
N ALA A 40 -9.24 -0.92 -6.45
CA ALA A 40 -9.41 0.25 -7.32
C ALA A 40 -8.05 0.88 -7.66
N GLY A 41 -7.17 1.06 -6.67
CA GLY A 41 -5.80 1.54 -6.86
C GLY A 41 -5.00 0.66 -7.82
N GLY A 42 -5.10 -0.67 -7.68
CA GLY A 42 -4.48 -1.61 -8.61
C GLY A 42 -5.00 -1.50 -10.04
N ILE A 43 -6.29 -1.22 -10.22
CA ILE A 43 -6.90 -1.00 -11.54
C ILE A 43 -6.38 0.28 -12.18
N ILE A 44 -6.39 1.40 -11.45
CA ILE A 44 -5.95 2.69 -12.00
C ILE A 44 -4.45 2.70 -12.29
N ASN A 45 -3.64 2.07 -11.43
CA ASN A 45 -2.21 1.94 -11.68
C ASN A 45 -1.92 1.18 -12.98
N ARG A 46 -2.62 0.07 -13.23
CA ARG A 46 -2.49 -0.69 -14.49
C ARG A 46 -2.98 0.06 -15.71
N PHE A 47 -3.98 0.90 -15.55
CA PHE A 47 -4.45 1.75 -16.64
C PHE A 47 -3.35 2.70 -17.12
N TYR A 48 -2.62 3.32 -16.18
CA TYR A 48 -1.49 4.20 -16.51
C TYR A 48 -0.23 3.45 -16.94
N ASP A 49 0.02 2.25 -16.43
CA ASP A 49 1.22 1.44 -16.71
C ASP A 49 1.04 0.45 -17.86
N LYS A 50 -0.07 0.50 -18.60
CA LYS A 50 -0.47 -0.51 -19.60
C LYS A 50 0.64 -0.84 -20.60
N GLU A 51 1.28 0.16 -21.19
CA GLU A 51 2.34 -0.04 -22.19
C GLU A 51 3.59 -0.67 -21.56
N LYS A 52 3.98 -0.22 -20.39
CA LYS A 52 5.09 -0.77 -19.62
C LYS A 52 4.84 -2.23 -19.22
N ASP A 53 3.61 -2.53 -18.77
CA ASP A 53 3.22 -3.87 -18.34
C ASP A 53 3.21 -4.89 -19.50
N GLN A 54 2.99 -4.45 -20.74
CA GLN A 54 3.10 -5.31 -21.91
C GLN A 54 4.53 -5.87 -22.08
N LEU A 55 5.55 -5.11 -21.72
CA LEU A 55 6.94 -5.54 -21.79
C LEU A 55 7.39 -6.32 -20.56
N THR A 56 6.97 -5.88 -19.37
CA THR A 56 7.44 -6.45 -18.10
C THR A 56 6.64 -7.67 -17.66
N GLN A 57 5.35 -7.73 -18.01
CA GLN A 57 4.42 -8.79 -17.62
C GLN A 57 3.53 -9.25 -18.80
N PRO A 58 4.12 -9.81 -19.89
CA PRO A 58 3.39 -10.06 -21.13
C PRO A 58 2.22 -11.04 -20.99
N PHE A 59 2.35 -12.05 -20.15
CA PHE A 59 1.27 -13.01 -19.91
C PHE A 59 0.05 -12.36 -19.24
N ARG A 60 0.29 -11.58 -18.19
CA ARG A 60 -0.75 -10.86 -17.46
C ARG A 60 -1.41 -9.79 -18.31
N SER A 61 -0.62 -9.09 -19.13
CA SER A 61 -1.12 -8.07 -20.04
C SER A 61 -2.02 -8.68 -21.13
N ARG A 62 -1.70 -9.87 -21.67
CA ARG A 62 -2.58 -10.58 -22.62
C ARG A 62 -3.94 -10.91 -22.01
N LEU A 63 -3.99 -11.41 -20.78
CA LEU A 63 -5.26 -11.70 -20.10
C LEU A 63 -6.10 -10.44 -19.92
N GLN A 64 -5.49 -9.30 -19.67
CA GLN A 64 -6.18 -8.02 -19.49
C GLN A 64 -6.71 -7.43 -20.82
N ASN A 65 -6.03 -7.68 -21.94
CA ASN A 65 -6.44 -7.19 -23.26
C ASN A 65 -7.78 -7.79 -23.76
N PHE A 66 -8.30 -8.85 -23.13
CA PHE A 66 -9.65 -9.34 -23.40
C PHE A 66 -10.75 -8.37 -22.93
N LEU A 67 -10.45 -7.48 -21.97
CA LEU A 67 -11.40 -6.50 -21.47
C LEU A 67 -11.12 -5.13 -22.08
N LYS A 68 -12.16 -4.46 -22.55
CA LYS A 68 -12.05 -3.07 -23.05
C LYS A 68 -11.69 -2.13 -21.90
N GLU A 69 -10.85 -1.13 -22.16
CA GLU A 69 -10.42 -0.11 -21.18
C GLU A 69 -11.59 0.54 -20.43
N LYS A 70 -12.72 0.74 -21.13
CA LYS A 70 -13.94 1.27 -20.52
C LYS A 70 -14.38 0.48 -19.28
N TYR A 71 -14.30 -0.84 -19.31
CA TYR A 71 -14.72 -1.69 -18.19
C TYR A 71 -13.78 -1.54 -16.99
N PHE A 72 -12.47 -1.35 -17.22
CA PHE A 72 -11.52 -1.07 -16.16
C PHE A 72 -11.82 0.25 -15.43
N LEU A 73 -12.04 1.32 -16.19
CA LEU A 73 -12.40 2.63 -15.62
C LEU A 73 -13.77 2.58 -14.92
N THR A 74 -14.74 1.87 -15.49
CA THR A 74 -16.05 1.70 -14.84
C THR A 74 -15.90 0.94 -13.52
N ALA A 75 -15.13 -0.16 -13.50
CA ALA A 75 -14.86 -0.91 -12.27
C ALA A 75 -14.14 -0.06 -11.22
N TYR A 76 -13.14 0.73 -11.63
CA TYR A 76 -12.45 1.67 -10.76
C TYR A 76 -13.42 2.64 -10.06
N VAL A 77 -14.30 3.27 -10.85
CA VAL A 77 -15.29 4.23 -10.31
C VAL A 77 -16.27 3.53 -9.36
N ILE A 78 -16.81 2.38 -9.76
CA ILE A 78 -17.76 1.61 -8.94
C ILE A 78 -17.14 1.20 -7.60
N LEU A 79 -15.92 0.66 -7.61
CA LEU A 79 -15.23 0.24 -6.38
C LEU A 79 -14.98 1.41 -5.44
N ASN A 80 -14.56 2.56 -5.97
CA ASN A 80 -14.34 3.77 -5.17
C ASN A 80 -15.64 4.30 -4.58
N LEU A 81 -16.71 4.42 -5.38
CA LEU A 81 -18.01 4.88 -4.89
C LEU A 81 -18.59 3.94 -3.83
N PHE A 82 -18.44 2.62 -4.03
CA PHE A 82 -18.92 1.65 -3.06
C PHE A 82 -18.13 1.71 -1.75
N SER A 83 -16.80 1.85 -1.82
CA SER A 83 -15.96 2.06 -0.65
C SER A 83 -16.33 3.32 0.12
N LEU A 84 -16.51 4.46 -0.58
CA LEU A 84 -16.92 5.71 0.07
C LEU A 84 -18.33 5.65 0.64
N GLY A 85 -19.25 4.98 -0.06
CA GLY A 85 -20.61 4.72 0.43
C GLY A 85 -20.61 3.96 1.75
N LEU A 86 -19.82 2.87 1.85
CA LEU A 86 -19.66 2.14 3.11
C LEU A 86 -18.99 2.99 4.20
N ALA A 87 -17.98 3.77 3.84
CA ALA A 87 -17.23 4.61 4.78
C ALA A 87 -18.12 5.67 5.48
N ILE A 88 -19.09 6.24 4.78
CA ILE A 88 -20.06 7.21 5.34
C ILE A 88 -20.86 6.58 6.48
N PHE A 89 -21.30 5.32 6.34
CA PHE A 89 -22.07 4.63 7.39
C PHE A 89 -21.25 4.34 8.65
N VAL A 90 -19.91 4.29 8.53
CA VAL A 90 -19.03 4.11 9.70
C VAL A 90 -18.86 5.43 10.44
N SER A 91 -18.33 6.46 9.78
CA SER A 91 -18.22 7.83 10.32
C SER A 91 -17.70 8.80 9.26
N HIS A 92 -17.93 10.12 9.47
CA HIS A 92 -17.37 11.17 8.63
C HIS A 92 -15.82 11.14 8.59
N ARG A 93 -15.16 10.77 9.68
CA ARG A 93 -13.70 10.66 9.74
C ARG A 93 -13.19 9.53 8.84
N VAL A 94 -13.87 8.40 8.87
CA VAL A 94 -13.54 7.25 8.01
C VAL A 94 -13.80 7.59 6.54
N PHE A 95 -14.88 8.29 6.23
CA PHE A 95 -15.15 8.77 4.88
C PHE A 95 -14.03 9.68 4.35
N ILE A 96 -13.64 10.71 5.13
CA ILE A 96 -12.55 11.62 4.74
C ILE A 96 -11.23 10.84 4.58
N PHE A 97 -10.95 9.90 5.46
CA PHE A 97 -9.76 9.05 5.38
C PHE A 97 -9.70 8.29 4.05
N PHE A 98 -10.77 7.61 3.64
CA PHE A 98 -10.79 6.87 2.38
C PHE A 98 -10.86 7.79 1.15
N LEU A 99 -11.49 8.94 1.24
CA LEU A 99 -11.49 9.94 0.18
C LEU A 99 -10.06 10.43 -0.12
N ILE A 100 -9.29 10.76 0.92
CA ILE A 100 -7.87 11.13 0.79
C ILE A 100 -7.07 9.97 0.23
N TYR A 101 -7.29 8.75 0.74
CA TYR A 101 -6.59 7.57 0.27
C TYR A 101 -6.78 7.30 -1.23
N GLN A 102 -8.02 7.35 -1.70
CA GLN A 102 -8.36 7.15 -3.12
C GLN A 102 -7.76 8.25 -4.01
N PHE A 103 -7.78 9.49 -3.55
CA PHE A 103 -7.13 10.60 -4.25
C PHE A 103 -5.61 10.37 -4.35
N LEU A 104 -4.96 10.00 -3.26
CA LEU A 104 -3.52 9.73 -3.23
C LEU A 104 -3.14 8.54 -4.13
N MET A 105 -3.94 7.48 -4.18
CA MET A 105 -3.74 6.33 -5.07
C MET A 105 -3.83 6.73 -6.54
N TRP A 106 -4.84 7.54 -6.89
CA TRP A 106 -4.95 8.09 -8.24
C TRP A 106 -3.76 8.99 -8.59
N PHE A 107 -3.40 9.93 -7.70
CA PHE A 107 -2.30 10.87 -7.92
C PHE A 107 -0.94 10.17 -8.02
N TYR A 108 -0.74 9.13 -7.22
CA TYR A 108 0.42 8.25 -7.34
C TYR A 108 0.51 7.63 -8.74
N SER A 109 -0.54 6.98 -9.19
CA SER A 109 -0.58 6.31 -10.50
C SER A 109 -0.42 7.29 -11.67
N HIS A 110 -0.98 8.50 -11.54
CA HIS A 110 -0.92 9.51 -12.58
C HIS A 110 0.47 10.16 -12.69
N LYS A 111 1.11 10.49 -11.57
CA LYS A 111 2.31 11.35 -11.57
C LYS A 111 3.46 10.84 -10.72
N LEU A 112 3.21 10.47 -9.46
CA LEU A 112 4.29 10.21 -8.49
C LEU A 112 5.06 8.93 -8.81
N SER A 113 4.45 7.95 -9.44
CA SER A 113 5.09 6.70 -9.87
C SER A 113 6.28 6.89 -10.81
N LYS A 114 6.39 8.07 -11.45
CA LYS A 114 7.48 8.40 -12.40
C LYS A 114 8.62 9.20 -11.78
N ILE A 115 8.52 9.62 -10.52
CA ILE A 115 9.49 10.50 -9.87
C ILE A 115 10.37 9.68 -8.95
N ILE A 116 11.69 9.82 -9.12
CA ILE A 116 12.70 9.13 -8.31
C ILE A 116 12.45 9.35 -6.81
N VAL A 117 12.67 8.32 -5.99
CA VAL A 117 12.45 8.27 -4.54
C VAL A 117 10.97 8.40 -4.16
N LEU A 118 10.24 9.38 -4.73
CA LEU A 118 8.80 9.56 -4.46
C LEU A 118 7.98 8.34 -4.92
N ASN A 119 8.37 7.69 -6.03
CA ASN A 119 7.76 6.44 -6.45
C ASN A 119 7.73 5.42 -5.32
N ASN A 120 8.90 4.98 -4.85
CA ASN A 120 9.01 3.92 -3.86
C ASN A 120 8.45 4.35 -2.50
N PHE A 121 8.76 5.59 -2.05
CA PHE A 121 8.27 6.10 -0.77
C PHE A 121 6.74 6.19 -0.73
N THR A 122 6.13 6.76 -1.78
CA THR A 122 4.68 6.91 -1.85
C THR A 122 3.99 5.56 -2.01
N PHE A 123 4.53 4.65 -2.83
CA PHE A 123 3.99 3.30 -2.98
C PHE A 123 3.91 2.57 -1.64
N VAL A 124 5.01 2.56 -0.89
CA VAL A 124 5.07 1.89 0.42
C VAL A 124 4.15 2.57 1.43
N SER A 125 4.13 3.91 1.46
CA SER A 125 3.23 4.67 2.34
C SER A 125 1.75 4.37 2.05
N LEU A 126 1.36 4.29 0.77
CA LEU A 126 0.01 3.93 0.35
C LEU A 126 -0.35 2.48 0.67
N THR A 127 0.62 1.57 0.57
CA THR A 127 0.44 0.16 0.95
C THR A 127 0.18 0.01 2.45
N LEU A 128 0.85 0.81 3.28
CA LEU A 128 0.66 0.83 4.74
C LEU A 128 -0.48 1.74 5.21
N TYR A 129 -1.08 2.53 4.32
CA TYR A 129 -2.12 3.50 4.69
C TYR A 129 -3.30 2.87 5.47
N PRO A 130 -3.87 1.72 5.05
CA PRO A 130 -4.92 1.05 5.80
C PRO A 130 -4.49 0.60 7.20
N PHE A 131 -3.23 0.16 7.36
CA PHE A 131 -2.68 -0.18 8.67
C PHE A 131 -2.70 1.02 9.62
N PHE A 132 -2.26 2.19 9.18
CA PHE A 132 -2.35 3.42 9.97
C PHE A 132 -3.80 3.83 10.25
N GLY A 133 -4.72 3.58 9.32
CA GLY A 133 -6.16 3.80 9.52
C GLY A 133 -6.71 3.00 10.70
N MET A 134 -6.30 1.74 10.84
CA MET A 134 -6.69 0.90 11.97
C MET A 134 -6.09 1.39 13.29
N LEU A 135 -4.83 1.85 13.30
CA LEU A 135 -4.22 2.43 14.50
C LEU A 135 -4.94 3.70 14.97
N ILE A 136 -5.35 4.55 14.03
CA ILE A 136 -6.13 5.77 14.33
C ILE A 136 -7.51 5.40 14.87
N TYR A 137 -8.16 4.40 14.28
CA TYR A 137 -9.48 3.95 14.72
C TYR A 137 -9.45 3.45 16.17
N TYR A 138 -8.48 2.60 16.51
CA TYR A 138 -8.34 2.05 17.86
C TYR A 138 -7.60 2.95 18.84
N GLN A 139 -7.05 4.08 18.37
CA GLN A 139 -6.23 5.01 19.17
C GLN A 139 -5.05 4.31 19.87
N THR A 140 -4.52 3.26 19.25
CA THR A 140 -3.44 2.45 19.79
C THR A 140 -2.11 2.91 19.21
N PHE A 141 -1.36 3.69 20.00
CA PHE A 141 -0.02 4.12 19.65
C PHE A 141 0.94 3.67 20.75
N SER A 142 1.88 2.80 20.41
CA SER A 142 2.95 2.37 21.31
C SER A 142 4.27 2.36 20.56
N LEU A 143 5.36 2.39 21.31
CA LEU A 143 6.71 2.33 20.73
C LEU A 143 6.92 1.02 19.93
N LYS A 144 6.36 -0.09 20.41
CA LYS A 144 6.41 -1.39 19.72
C LYS A 144 5.70 -1.35 18.36
N ILE A 145 4.53 -0.72 18.29
CA ILE A 145 3.77 -0.54 17.04
C ILE A 145 4.54 0.37 16.07
N LEU A 146 5.20 1.41 16.59
CA LEU A 146 6.06 2.28 15.79
C LEU A 146 7.22 1.49 15.16
N PHE A 147 7.93 0.66 15.95
CA PHE A 147 9.00 -0.20 15.41
C PHE A 147 8.46 -1.20 14.39
N LEU A 148 7.29 -1.81 14.63
CA LEU A 148 6.63 -2.67 13.67
C LEU A 148 6.31 -1.92 12.36
N ALA A 149 5.79 -0.70 12.44
CA ALA A 149 5.49 0.12 11.27
C ALA A 149 6.75 0.44 10.46
N ILE A 150 7.86 0.81 11.15
CA ILE A 150 9.15 1.08 10.50
C ILE A 150 9.70 -0.20 9.85
N PHE A 151 9.62 -1.33 10.54
CA PHE A 151 10.04 -2.63 10.00
C PHE A 151 9.26 -2.98 8.72
N LEU A 152 7.93 -2.89 8.75
CA LEU A 152 7.09 -3.15 7.59
C LEU A 152 7.39 -2.18 6.44
N PHE A 153 7.59 -0.89 6.75
CA PHE A 153 7.95 0.11 5.76
C PHE A 153 9.27 -0.24 5.06
N LEU A 154 10.31 -0.57 5.82
CA LEU A 154 11.62 -0.93 5.27
C LEU A 154 11.55 -2.21 4.43
N MET A 155 10.84 -3.23 4.90
CA MET A 155 10.64 -4.47 4.15
C MET A 155 9.96 -4.22 2.80
N LEU A 156 8.86 -3.48 2.79
CA LEU A 156 8.15 -3.14 1.56
C LEU A 156 9.00 -2.26 0.63
N PHE A 157 9.77 -1.34 1.20
CA PHE A 157 10.67 -0.48 0.43
C PHE A 157 11.78 -1.28 -0.25
N ILE A 158 12.39 -2.23 0.46
CA ILE A 158 13.40 -3.14 -0.11
C ILE A 158 12.80 -3.97 -1.26
N ILE A 159 11.59 -4.51 -1.07
CA ILE A 159 10.89 -5.30 -2.10
C ILE A 159 10.62 -4.45 -3.34
N ASP A 160 10.13 -3.23 -3.16
CA ASP A 160 9.78 -2.36 -4.28
C ASP A 160 11.01 -1.87 -5.05
N VAL A 161 12.07 -1.44 -4.37
CA VAL A 161 13.35 -1.08 -5.01
C VAL A 161 13.99 -2.29 -5.71
N THR A 162 13.87 -3.49 -5.13
CA THR A 162 14.35 -4.72 -5.79
C THR A 162 13.59 -4.98 -7.09
N LYS A 163 12.26 -4.82 -7.08
CA LYS A 163 11.42 -4.92 -8.28
C LYS A 163 11.87 -3.92 -9.36
N ASP A 164 12.17 -2.67 -8.99
CA ASP A 164 12.67 -1.65 -9.93
C ASP A 164 14.00 -2.05 -10.58
N THR A 165 14.86 -2.82 -9.90
CA THR A 165 16.08 -3.34 -10.52
C THR A 165 15.79 -4.35 -11.62
N LEU A 166 14.72 -5.14 -11.49
CA LEU A 166 14.29 -6.13 -12.48
C LEU A 166 13.62 -5.48 -13.70
N THR A 167 12.91 -4.37 -13.50
CA THR A 167 12.17 -3.66 -14.56
C THR A 167 12.95 -2.49 -15.15
N LYS A 168 14.20 -2.28 -14.76
CA LYS A 168 15.05 -1.14 -15.09
C LYS A 168 14.99 -0.69 -16.56
N ASN A 169 15.10 -1.63 -17.50
CA ASN A 169 15.12 -1.29 -18.93
C ASN A 169 13.76 -0.75 -19.41
N ALA A 170 12.67 -1.37 -18.98
CA ALA A 170 11.32 -0.90 -19.29
C ALA A 170 11.05 0.45 -18.62
N ASP A 171 11.43 0.62 -17.36
CA ASP A 171 11.27 1.88 -16.63
C ASP A 171 11.97 3.03 -17.38
N LYS A 172 13.19 2.82 -17.86
CA LYS A 172 13.93 3.82 -18.63
C LYS A 172 13.24 4.15 -19.96
N MET A 173 12.69 3.14 -20.67
CA MET A 173 12.00 3.35 -21.95
C MET A 173 10.73 4.19 -21.81
N PHE A 174 10.00 4.04 -20.70
CA PHE A 174 8.74 4.76 -20.44
C PHE A 174 8.89 6.01 -19.57
N GLY A 175 10.14 6.45 -19.32
CA GLY A 175 10.42 7.69 -18.60
C GLY A 175 10.13 7.61 -17.09
N TYR A 176 10.23 6.40 -16.50
CA TYR A 176 10.17 6.22 -15.05
C TYR A 176 11.55 6.44 -14.45
N ASP A 177 11.68 7.46 -13.62
CA ASP A 177 12.89 7.74 -12.86
C ASP A 177 12.90 6.90 -11.58
N THR A 178 13.62 5.77 -11.60
CA THR A 178 13.76 4.88 -10.44
C THR A 178 15.18 4.97 -9.85
N LEU A 179 15.33 4.54 -8.59
CA LEU A 179 16.65 4.45 -7.93
C LEU A 179 17.60 3.58 -8.74
N ALA A 180 17.13 2.46 -9.29
CA ALA A 180 17.91 1.55 -10.11
C ALA A 180 18.41 2.19 -11.40
N ASN A 181 17.63 3.10 -12.01
CA ASN A 181 18.00 3.80 -13.23
C ASN A 181 19.07 4.87 -12.99
N ARG A 182 18.94 5.63 -11.90
CA ARG A 182 19.82 6.75 -11.58
C ARG A 182 21.14 6.33 -10.95
N LEU A 183 21.11 5.42 -10.00
CA LEU A 183 22.30 5.04 -9.24
C LEU A 183 23.07 3.87 -9.87
N GLY A 184 22.44 3.13 -10.76
CA GLY A 184 23.00 1.90 -11.32
C GLY A 184 22.96 0.72 -10.34
N PHE A 185 23.25 -0.48 -10.87
CA PHE A 185 23.06 -1.73 -10.15
C PHE A 185 23.91 -1.83 -8.87
N GLN A 186 25.19 -1.46 -8.92
CA GLN A 186 26.10 -1.60 -7.78
C GLN A 186 25.70 -0.73 -6.60
N ASN A 187 25.40 0.55 -6.84
CA ASN A 187 25.01 1.48 -5.78
C ASN A 187 23.64 1.12 -5.20
N THR A 188 22.68 0.71 -6.05
CA THR A 188 21.37 0.24 -5.59
C THR A 188 21.50 -0.99 -4.72
N ARG A 189 22.35 -1.96 -5.10
CA ARG A 189 22.65 -3.14 -4.28
C ARG A 189 23.23 -2.77 -2.92
N SER A 190 24.17 -1.81 -2.86
CA SER A 190 24.77 -1.37 -1.60
C SER A 190 23.71 -0.73 -0.68
N ILE A 191 22.83 0.11 -1.23
CA ILE A 191 21.73 0.69 -0.47
C ILE A 191 20.78 -0.40 0.08
N LEU A 192 20.41 -1.38 -0.75
CA LEU A 192 19.55 -2.49 -0.33
C LEU A 192 20.18 -3.32 0.80
N LEU A 193 21.51 -3.56 0.73
CA LEU A 193 22.22 -4.27 1.81
C LEU A 193 22.22 -3.48 3.12
N VAL A 194 22.45 -2.18 3.07
CA VAL A 194 22.38 -1.30 4.27
C VAL A 194 20.97 -1.31 4.87
N LEU A 195 19.94 -1.15 4.02
CA LEU A 195 18.54 -1.19 4.47
C LEU A 195 18.18 -2.55 5.10
N LEU A 196 18.67 -3.65 4.52
CA LEU A 196 18.45 -4.99 5.06
C LEU A 196 19.08 -5.15 6.45
N ILE A 197 20.31 -4.66 6.65
CA ILE A 197 20.97 -4.70 7.96
C ILE A 197 20.19 -3.88 8.99
N ILE A 198 19.73 -2.68 8.63
CA ILE A 198 18.90 -1.84 9.51
C ILE A 198 17.59 -2.56 9.86
N THR A 199 16.94 -3.18 8.88
CA THR A 199 15.69 -3.91 9.08
C THR A 199 15.89 -5.10 10.02
N LEU A 200 16.99 -5.84 9.86
CA LEU A 200 17.35 -6.93 10.79
C LEU A 200 17.63 -6.42 12.20
N ALA A 201 18.31 -5.29 12.35
CA ALA A 201 18.54 -4.70 13.67
C ALA A 201 17.23 -4.31 14.37
N ILE A 202 16.27 -3.75 13.62
CA ILE A 202 14.95 -3.38 14.16
C ILE A 202 14.13 -4.61 14.53
N SER A 203 14.26 -5.73 13.80
CA SER A 203 13.51 -6.96 14.08
C SER A 203 13.86 -7.63 15.42
N VAL A 204 14.98 -7.26 16.04
CA VAL A 204 15.44 -7.83 17.32
C VAL A 204 14.95 -6.99 18.52
N ILE A 205 14.41 -5.79 18.28
CA ILE A 205 13.86 -4.88 19.30
C ILE A 205 12.40 -5.21 19.59
#